data_d590f2a6fb68606d21294ece37ede6de
#
_entry.id   d590f2a6fb68606d21294ece37ede6de
#
_cell.length_a   1.000
_cell.length_b   1.000
_cell.length_c   1.000
_cell.angle_alpha   90.00
_cell.angle_beta   90.00
_cell.angle_gamma   90.00
#
_symmetry.space_group_name_H-M   'P 1'
#
loop_
_entity.id
_entity.type
_entity.pdbx_description
1 polymer ?
#
loop_
_entity_poly.entity_id
_entity_poly.type
_entity_poly.pdbx_seq_one_letter_code
_entity_poly.pdbx_strand_id
1 'polypeptide(L)'
;MPIDAVSQGRMLFIATCNSIASLPPELRRRFTLGTFFFDLPTEEEREIIWQIYFKRYGVSGELPNDEGWTGAEIKECCRKAHRLSMTLTQAARFIVPVSRSAAEQIKTLRQMASGRFISASTPGVYQYQENPPVPRGRAMRELDGPLTVMPPSRSEA
;
A
#
# COMPACT_ATOMS: atom_id res chain seq x y z
N MET A 1 26.37 17.89 2.25
CA MET A 1 26.58 16.44 2.18
C MET A 1 27.26 16.08 0.87
N PRO A 2 28.40 15.40 0.87
CA PRO A 2 29.10 15.09 -0.36
C PRO A 2 28.30 14.07 -1.19
N ILE A 3 27.88 14.51 -2.39
CA ILE A 3 27.15 13.70 -3.37
C ILE A 3 28.03 12.58 -3.93
N ASP A 4 29.32 12.71 -3.79
CA ASP A 4 30.33 11.77 -4.27
C ASP A 4 30.24 10.38 -3.63
N ALA A 5 29.73 10.29 -2.38
CA ALA A 5 29.55 9.00 -1.70
C ALA A 5 28.42 8.15 -2.32
N VAL A 6 27.41 8.78 -2.93
CA VAL A 6 26.31 8.10 -3.63
C VAL A 6 26.80 7.58 -4.99
N SER A 7 27.56 8.40 -5.72
CA SER A 7 28.10 8.02 -7.03
C SER A 7 29.12 6.88 -6.95
N GLN A 8 29.75 6.69 -5.79
CA GLN A 8 30.65 5.56 -5.53
C GLN A 8 29.94 4.29 -5.04
N GLY A 9 28.60 4.23 -5.04
CA GLY A 9 27.83 3.06 -4.62
C GLY A 9 27.90 2.74 -3.12
N ARG A 10 28.41 3.66 -2.31
CA ARG A 10 28.56 3.48 -0.85
C ARG A 10 27.33 3.87 -0.04
N MET A 11 26.37 4.56 -0.66
CA MET A 11 25.21 5.08 0.04
C MET A 11 23.99 5.11 -0.87
N LEU A 12 22.84 4.68 -0.35
CA LEU A 12 21.55 4.77 -1.01
C LEU A 12 20.68 5.81 -0.31
N PHE A 13 20.18 6.79 -1.06
CA PHE A 13 19.19 7.73 -0.57
C PHE A 13 17.80 7.35 -1.07
N ILE A 14 16.88 7.22 -0.12
CA ILE A 14 15.44 7.03 -0.41
C ILE A 14 14.70 8.22 0.20
N ALA A 15 13.89 8.89 -0.61
CA ALA A 15 13.04 9.97 -0.15
C ALA A 15 11.59 9.70 -0.52
N THR A 16 10.65 10.10 0.34
CA THR A 16 9.21 10.03 0.10
C THR A 16 8.61 11.41 0.15
N CYS A 17 7.63 11.69 -0.69
CA CYS A 17 6.87 12.93 -0.66
C CYS A 17 5.42 12.68 -1.08
N ASN A 18 4.49 13.48 -0.56
CA ASN A 18 3.07 13.41 -0.93
C ASN A 18 2.76 14.25 -2.18
N SER A 19 3.63 15.17 -2.56
CA SER A 19 3.47 16.00 -3.75
C SER A 19 4.81 16.27 -4.41
N ILE A 20 4.95 15.80 -5.64
CA ILE A 20 6.15 16.01 -6.43
C ILE A 20 6.24 17.42 -6.99
N ALA A 21 5.12 18.14 -7.05
CA ALA A 21 5.09 19.53 -7.53
C ALA A 21 5.92 20.46 -6.64
N SER A 22 6.05 20.13 -5.36
CA SER A 22 6.87 20.88 -4.41
C SER A 22 8.37 20.55 -4.46
N LEU A 23 8.78 19.52 -5.23
CA LEU A 23 10.19 19.17 -5.40
C LEU A 23 10.83 19.95 -6.54
N PRO A 24 11.90 20.72 -6.28
CA PRO A 24 12.65 21.41 -7.33
C PRO A 24 13.15 20.44 -8.41
N PRO A 25 13.15 20.85 -9.69
CA PRO A 25 13.64 20.00 -10.78
C PRO A 25 15.07 19.50 -10.59
N GLU A 26 15.90 20.31 -9.95
CA GLU A 26 17.30 20.00 -9.65
C GLU A 26 17.43 18.81 -8.68
N LEU A 27 16.53 18.73 -7.70
CA LEU A 27 16.49 17.58 -6.78
C LEU A 27 16.01 16.32 -7.48
N ARG A 28 14.98 16.41 -8.33
CA ARG A 28 14.47 15.25 -9.07
C ARG A 28 15.51 14.59 -9.95
N ARG A 29 16.38 15.37 -10.59
CA ARG A 29 17.47 14.88 -11.45
C ARG A 29 18.54 14.09 -10.68
N ARG A 30 18.60 14.21 -9.36
CA ARG A 30 19.57 13.50 -8.51
C ARG A 30 19.13 12.12 -8.09
N PHE A 31 17.83 11.79 -8.26
CA PHE A 31 17.29 10.46 -8.01
C PHE A 31 17.41 9.60 -9.27
N THR A 32 18.65 9.13 -9.56
CA THR A 32 18.99 8.43 -10.80
C THR A 32 18.43 7.02 -10.89
N LEU A 33 18.11 6.39 -9.74
CA LEU A 33 17.50 5.05 -9.69
C LEU A 33 16.01 5.06 -10.03
N GLY A 34 15.41 6.24 -10.18
CA GLY A 34 14.02 6.40 -10.61
C GLY A 34 13.13 7.04 -9.54
N THR A 35 11.97 7.46 -9.99
CA THR A 35 10.90 7.97 -9.14
C THR A 35 9.71 7.03 -9.27
N PHE A 36 9.32 6.44 -8.14
CA PHE A 36 8.23 5.47 -8.07
C PHE A 36 6.95 6.16 -7.61
N PHE A 37 5.86 5.85 -8.28
CA PHE A 37 4.53 6.29 -7.88
C PHE A 37 3.80 5.15 -7.16
N PHE A 38 3.39 5.42 -5.94
CA PHE A 38 2.55 4.55 -5.14
C PHE A 38 1.11 5.04 -5.27
N ASP A 39 0.30 4.32 -6.00
CA ASP A 39 -1.13 4.58 -6.11
C ASP A 39 -1.89 3.99 -4.92
N LEU A 40 -3.21 4.11 -4.91
CA LEU A 40 -4.04 3.36 -3.97
C LEU A 40 -3.80 1.86 -4.18
N PRO A 41 -3.74 1.08 -3.10
CA PRO A 41 -3.47 -0.35 -3.21
C PRO A 41 -4.61 -1.08 -3.94
N THR A 42 -4.24 -2.09 -4.73
CA THR A 42 -5.19 -3.03 -5.34
C THR A 42 -5.87 -3.88 -4.27
N GLU A 43 -6.87 -4.67 -4.66
CA GLU A 43 -7.54 -5.60 -3.75
C GLU A 43 -6.55 -6.60 -3.14
N GLU A 44 -5.71 -7.21 -3.98
CA GLU A 44 -4.71 -8.17 -3.54
C GLU A 44 -3.66 -7.54 -2.60
N GLU A 45 -3.26 -6.31 -2.89
CA GLU A 45 -2.34 -5.56 -2.01
C GLU A 45 -3.00 -5.24 -0.67
N ARG A 46 -4.30 -4.87 -0.65
CA ARG A 46 -5.02 -4.62 0.60
C ARG A 46 -5.13 -5.88 1.44
N GLU A 47 -5.39 -7.04 0.84
CA GLU A 47 -5.40 -8.32 1.57
C GLU A 47 -4.07 -8.56 2.31
N ILE A 48 -2.95 -8.34 1.63
CA ILE A 48 -1.61 -8.47 2.25
C ILE A 48 -1.45 -7.46 3.40
N ILE A 49 -1.90 -6.23 3.21
CA ILE A 49 -1.81 -5.18 4.23
C ILE A 49 -2.66 -5.55 5.45
N TRP A 50 -3.86 -6.10 5.27
CA TRP A 50 -4.70 -6.61 6.35
C TRP A 50 -3.98 -7.68 7.16
N GLN A 51 -3.36 -8.67 6.51
CA GLN A 51 -2.61 -9.75 7.19
C GLN A 51 -1.46 -9.19 8.04
N ILE A 52 -0.73 -8.20 7.55
CA ILE A 52 0.34 -7.52 8.30
C ILE A 52 -0.21 -6.94 9.60
N TYR A 53 -1.34 -6.22 9.53
CA TYR A 53 -1.90 -5.54 10.69
C TYR A 53 -2.70 -6.46 11.61
N PHE A 54 -3.30 -7.53 11.10
CA PHE A 54 -3.88 -8.60 11.92
C PHE A 54 -2.83 -9.21 12.83
N LYS A 55 -1.70 -9.59 12.27
CA LYS A 55 -0.57 -10.12 13.04
C LYS A 55 -0.03 -9.11 14.05
N ARG A 56 0.06 -7.83 13.66
CA ARG A 56 0.63 -6.78 14.51
C ARG A 56 -0.25 -6.43 15.71
N TYR A 57 -1.56 -6.37 15.53
CA TYR A 57 -2.51 -5.94 16.55
C TYR A 57 -3.25 -7.09 17.23
N GLY A 58 -3.06 -8.32 16.77
CA GLY A 58 -3.75 -9.50 17.32
C GLY A 58 -5.26 -9.43 17.11
N VAL A 59 -5.71 -8.84 16.00
CA VAL A 59 -7.13 -8.74 15.63
C VAL A 59 -7.44 -9.67 14.47
N SER A 60 -8.69 -10.14 14.41
CA SER A 60 -9.19 -10.97 13.32
C SER A 60 -10.70 -10.74 13.17
N GLY A 61 -11.27 -11.21 12.10
CA GLY A 61 -12.72 -11.14 11.87
C GLY A 61 -13.06 -10.79 10.44
N GLU A 62 -14.35 -10.58 10.19
CA GLU A 62 -14.88 -10.19 8.90
C GLU A 62 -14.34 -8.83 8.46
N LEU A 63 -13.86 -8.76 7.21
CA LEU A 63 -13.35 -7.52 6.63
C LEU A 63 -14.51 -6.57 6.31
N PRO A 64 -14.37 -5.28 6.62
CA PRO A 64 -15.31 -4.27 6.15
C PRO A 64 -15.14 -4.04 4.64
N ASN A 65 -16.08 -3.34 4.01
CA ASN A 65 -15.86 -2.82 2.68
C ASN A 65 -14.71 -1.79 2.72
N ASP A 66 -13.57 -2.16 2.16
CA ASP A 66 -12.33 -1.39 2.16
C ASP A 66 -11.97 -0.83 0.79
N GLU A 67 -12.92 -0.75 -0.12
CA GLU A 67 -12.71 -0.18 -1.45
C GLU A 67 -12.13 1.23 -1.38
N GLY A 68 -10.99 1.43 -2.04
CA GLY A 68 -10.27 2.69 -2.05
C GLY A 68 -9.55 3.05 -0.75
N TRP A 69 -9.41 2.12 0.20
CA TRP A 69 -8.63 2.34 1.41
C TRP A 69 -7.13 2.25 1.15
N THR A 70 -6.39 3.06 1.86
CA THR A 70 -4.93 3.01 1.93
C THR A 70 -4.47 2.11 3.08
N GLY A 71 -3.19 1.74 3.07
CA GLY A 71 -2.60 1.01 4.18
C GLY A 71 -2.67 1.76 5.53
N ALA A 72 -2.74 3.09 5.51
CA ALA A 72 -2.88 3.89 6.72
C ALA A 72 -4.27 3.71 7.35
N GLU A 73 -5.31 3.64 6.55
CA GLU A 73 -6.70 3.45 6.99
C GLU A 73 -6.93 2.03 7.51
N ILE A 74 -6.37 1.02 6.82
CA ILE A 74 -6.38 -0.36 7.29
C ILE A 74 -5.69 -0.48 8.65
N LYS A 75 -4.50 0.12 8.78
CA LYS A 75 -3.78 0.19 10.07
C LYS A 75 -4.62 0.82 11.17
N GLU A 76 -5.24 1.95 10.87
CA GLU A 76 -6.05 2.69 11.84
C GLU A 76 -7.29 1.90 12.26
N CYS A 77 -7.94 1.20 11.33
CA CYS A 77 -9.05 0.30 11.60
C CYS A 77 -8.64 -0.82 12.57
N CYS A 78 -7.56 -1.54 12.28
CA CYS A 78 -7.03 -2.59 13.17
C CYS A 78 -6.65 -2.03 14.54
N ARG A 79 -6.03 -0.85 14.59
CA ARG A 79 -5.64 -0.19 15.84
C ARG A 79 -6.86 0.16 16.70
N LYS A 80 -7.93 0.69 16.09
CA LYS A 80 -9.19 1.01 16.80
C LYS A 80 -9.88 -0.26 17.28
N ALA A 81 -9.99 -1.29 16.43
CA ALA A 81 -10.55 -2.57 16.80
C ALA A 81 -9.85 -3.16 18.04
N HIS A 82 -8.51 -3.15 18.05
CA HIS A 82 -7.71 -3.63 19.18
C HIS A 82 -7.94 -2.78 20.44
N ARG A 83 -7.79 -1.44 20.34
CA ARG A 83 -7.84 -0.56 21.52
C ARG A 83 -9.20 -0.44 22.16
N LEU A 84 -10.26 -0.52 21.36
CA LEU A 84 -11.63 -0.32 21.81
C LEU A 84 -12.39 -1.64 21.95
N SER A 85 -11.71 -2.78 21.77
CA SER A 85 -12.29 -4.12 21.86
C SER A 85 -13.55 -4.28 21.01
N MET A 86 -13.52 -3.74 19.79
CA MET A 86 -14.64 -3.79 18.84
C MET A 86 -14.29 -4.61 17.60
N THR A 87 -15.31 -5.01 16.83
CA THR A 87 -15.12 -5.70 15.56
C THR A 87 -14.51 -4.76 14.51
N LEU A 88 -13.88 -5.33 13.45
CA LEU A 88 -13.35 -4.54 12.34
C LEU A 88 -14.45 -3.74 11.63
N THR A 89 -15.62 -4.34 11.45
CA THR A 89 -16.80 -3.68 10.86
C THR A 89 -17.33 -2.52 11.71
N GLN A 90 -17.24 -2.60 13.04
CA GLN A 90 -17.54 -1.49 13.92
C GLN A 90 -16.48 -0.39 13.85
N ALA A 91 -15.20 -0.77 13.86
CA ALA A 91 -14.09 0.18 13.77
C ALA A 91 -14.08 0.93 12.43
N ALA A 92 -14.46 0.26 11.33
CA ALA A 92 -14.56 0.85 9.99
C ALA A 92 -15.52 2.06 9.93
N ARG A 93 -16.54 2.11 10.77
CA ARG A 93 -17.48 3.26 10.83
C ARG A 93 -16.80 4.57 11.22
N PHE A 94 -15.61 4.49 11.82
CA PHE A 94 -14.81 5.64 12.23
C PHE A 94 -13.65 5.93 11.28
N ILE A 95 -13.67 5.34 10.08
CA ILE A 95 -12.67 5.56 9.05
C ILE A 95 -13.32 6.32 7.90
N VAL A 96 -12.72 7.45 7.56
CA VAL A 96 -13.10 8.22 6.35
C VAL A 96 -12.02 7.98 5.30
N PRO A 97 -12.32 7.26 4.21
CA PRO A 97 -11.33 6.95 3.18
C PRO A 97 -10.79 8.21 2.51
N VAL A 98 -9.47 8.28 2.34
CA VAL A 98 -8.81 9.39 1.64
C VAL A 98 -9.25 9.44 0.18
N SER A 99 -9.58 8.30 -0.40
CA SER A 99 -10.15 8.20 -1.75
C SER A 99 -11.46 9.00 -1.92
N ARG A 100 -12.20 9.23 -0.84
CA ARG A 100 -13.41 10.06 -0.83
C ARG A 100 -13.12 11.51 -0.43
N SER A 101 -12.32 11.70 0.64
CA SER A 101 -12.03 13.02 1.19
C SER A 101 -11.07 13.85 0.32
N ALA A 102 -10.24 13.22 -0.53
CA ALA A 102 -9.24 13.85 -1.37
C ALA A 102 -9.25 13.35 -2.82
N ALA A 103 -10.42 12.97 -3.35
CA ALA A 103 -10.58 12.36 -4.68
C ALA A 103 -9.93 13.19 -5.80
N GLU A 104 -10.16 14.49 -5.84
CA GLU A 104 -9.59 15.39 -6.86
C GLU A 104 -8.07 15.51 -6.75
N GLN A 105 -7.53 15.50 -5.54
CA GLN A 105 -6.09 15.53 -5.33
C GLN A 105 -5.44 14.24 -5.82
N ILE A 106 -6.05 13.09 -5.54
CA ILE A 106 -5.58 11.78 -6.02
C ILE A 106 -5.62 11.75 -7.54
N LYS A 107 -6.72 12.20 -8.17
CA LYS A 107 -6.85 12.29 -9.62
C LYS A 107 -5.73 13.15 -10.23
N THR A 108 -5.48 14.30 -9.66
CA THR A 108 -4.41 15.20 -10.10
C THR A 108 -3.03 14.55 -9.99
N LEU A 109 -2.74 13.88 -8.88
CA LEU A 109 -1.47 13.17 -8.67
C LEU A 109 -1.29 12.04 -9.70
N ARG A 110 -2.35 11.27 -9.98
CA ARG A 110 -2.35 10.21 -11.00
C ARG A 110 -2.05 10.75 -12.39
N GLN A 111 -2.69 11.85 -12.78
CA GLN A 111 -2.45 12.53 -14.06
C GLN A 111 -1.01 13.04 -14.17
N MET A 112 -0.47 13.60 -13.09
CA MET A 112 0.93 14.09 -13.07
C MET A 112 1.94 12.94 -13.14
N ALA A 113 1.64 11.78 -12.55
CA ALA A 113 2.52 10.62 -12.52
C ALA A 113 2.50 9.82 -13.82
N SER A 114 1.37 9.83 -14.53
CA SER A 114 1.16 9.05 -15.76
C SER A 114 2.19 9.42 -16.85
N GLY A 115 2.85 8.39 -17.39
CA GLY A 115 3.88 8.54 -18.40
C GLY A 115 5.21 9.13 -17.90
N ARG A 116 5.35 9.40 -16.60
CA ARG A 116 6.54 10.09 -16.04
C ARG A 116 7.23 9.32 -14.93
N PHE A 117 6.51 8.49 -14.18
CA PHE A 117 7.04 7.76 -13.03
C PHE A 117 6.93 6.26 -13.24
N ILE A 118 7.74 5.52 -12.51
CA ILE A 118 7.69 4.06 -12.50
C ILE A 118 6.53 3.65 -11.57
N SER A 119 5.73 2.68 -11.98
CA SER A 119 4.71 2.12 -11.10
C SER A 119 5.35 1.32 -9.98
N ALA A 120 4.87 1.50 -8.74
CA ALA A 120 5.33 0.70 -7.61
C ALA A 120 4.66 -0.68 -7.55
N SER A 121 3.45 -0.83 -8.12
CA SER A 121 2.66 -2.07 -8.07
C SER A 121 2.87 -2.96 -9.29
N THR A 122 3.20 -2.39 -10.46
CA THR A 122 3.35 -3.13 -11.71
C THR A 122 4.65 -2.76 -12.41
N PRO A 123 5.33 -3.71 -13.09
CA PRO A 123 6.54 -3.39 -13.84
C PRO A 123 6.28 -2.35 -14.93
N GLY A 124 7.14 -1.33 -15.00
CA GLY A 124 7.13 -0.34 -16.07
C GLY A 124 6.67 1.06 -15.64
N VAL A 125 6.42 1.89 -16.64
CA VAL A 125 5.98 3.28 -16.43
C VAL A 125 4.52 3.31 -16.04
N TYR A 126 4.20 4.04 -14.98
CA TYR A 126 2.82 4.21 -14.51
C TYR A 126 1.95 4.87 -15.59
N GLN A 127 0.77 4.29 -15.82
CA GLN A 127 -0.23 4.79 -16.76
C GLN A 127 -1.56 4.93 -16.04
N TYR A 128 -2.08 6.15 -16.00
CA TYR A 128 -3.41 6.42 -15.47
C TYR A 128 -4.45 6.35 -16.59
N GLN A 129 -5.43 5.50 -16.41
CA GLN A 129 -6.63 5.43 -17.26
C GLN A 129 -7.84 5.84 -16.42
N GLU A 130 -8.59 6.82 -16.87
CA GLU A 130 -9.73 7.37 -16.13
C GLU A 130 -10.87 6.36 -15.97
N ASN A 131 -10.94 5.37 -16.88
CA ASN A 131 -11.81 4.19 -16.81
C ASN A 131 -10.95 2.94 -17.10
N PRO A 132 -10.35 2.32 -16.08
CA PRO A 132 -9.68 1.05 -16.31
C PRO A 132 -10.73 0.04 -16.85
N PRO A 133 -10.39 -0.80 -17.83
CA PRO A 133 -11.27 -1.86 -18.26
C PRO A 133 -11.63 -2.70 -17.05
N VAL A 134 -12.94 -2.88 -16.81
CA VAL A 134 -13.45 -3.76 -15.74
C VAL A 134 -12.74 -5.11 -15.91
N PRO A 135 -11.99 -5.60 -14.93
CA PRO A 135 -11.35 -6.90 -15.03
C PRO A 135 -12.45 -7.92 -15.23
N ARG A 136 -12.47 -8.57 -16.39
CA ARG A 136 -13.35 -9.73 -16.63
C ARG A 136 -12.98 -10.76 -15.58
N GLY A 137 -13.93 -11.07 -14.70
CA GLY A 137 -13.76 -11.91 -13.54
C GLY A 137 -12.88 -13.12 -13.84
N ARG A 138 -11.74 -13.16 -13.20
CA ARG A 138 -10.91 -14.35 -13.13
C ARG A 138 -11.61 -15.26 -12.13
N ALA A 139 -12.11 -16.39 -12.62
CA ALA A 139 -12.65 -17.43 -11.76
C ALA A 139 -11.69 -17.66 -10.59
N MET A 140 -12.24 -17.64 -9.38
CA MET A 140 -11.53 -18.01 -8.16
C MET A 140 -10.80 -19.34 -8.40
N ARG A 141 -9.47 -19.32 -8.38
CA ARG A 141 -8.72 -20.55 -8.17
C ARG A 141 -8.86 -20.87 -6.68
N GLU A 142 -9.65 -21.89 -6.41
CA GLU A 142 -9.62 -22.57 -5.13
C GLU A 142 -8.17 -22.96 -4.83
N LEU A 143 -7.62 -22.40 -3.77
CA LEU A 143 -6.39 -22.87 -3.16
C LEU A 143 -6.77 -24.04 -2.24
N ASP A 144 -7.05 -25.18 -2.84
CA ASP A 144 -7.13 -26.46 -2.12
C ASP A 144 -5.71 -26.90 -1.74
N GLY A 145 -5.38 -26.68 -0.49
CA GLY A 145 -4.23 -27.28 0.17
C GLY A 145 -4.37 -27.15 1.67
N PRO A 146 -4.40 -28.30 2.42
CA PRO A 146 -4.53 -28.24 3.86
C PRO A 146 -3.29 -27.60 4.49
N LEU A 147 -3.52 -26.56 5.28
CA LEU A 147 -2.51 -25.96 6.15
C LEU A 147 -2.06 -27.02 7.18
N THR A 148 -0.90 -27.61 6.95
CA THR A 148 -0.25 -28.49 7.93
C THR A 148 0.24 -27.63 9.09
N VAL A 149 -0.51 -27.61 10.18
CA VAL A 149 -0.08 -27.01 11.46
C VAL A 149 0.98 -27.92 12.05
N MET A 150 2.23 -27.48 12.09
CA MET A 150 3.28 -28.17 12.85
C MET A 150 3.00 -28.04 14.36
N PRO A 151 2.98 -29.14 15.12
CA PRO A 151 2.84 -29.07 16.55
C PRO A 151 4.10 -28.47 17.21
N PRO A 152 3.97 -27.84 18.38
CA PRO A 152 5.11 -27.27 19.09
C PRO A 152 6.05 -28.38 19.57
N SER A 153 7.34 -28.22 19.34
CA SER A 153 8.39 -29.09 19.87
C SER A 153 8.39 -29.04 21.39
N ARG A 154 8.16 -30.20 22.01
CA ARG A 154 8.39 -30.40 23.45
C ARG A 154 9.90 -30.28 23.71
N SER A 155 10.28 -29.34 24.56
CA SER A 155 11.58 -29.36 25.22
C SER A 155 11.51 -30.41 26.34
N GLU A 156 12.25 -31.46 26.17
CA GLU A 156 12.54 -32.35 27.30
C GLU A 156 13.64 -31.76 28.17
N ALA A 157 13.42 -31.87 29.46
CA ALA A 157 14.13 -31.55 30.67
C ALA A 157 15.65 -31.36 30.62
#